data_0c0457829b4402aaab602f92503b0c86
#
_entry.id   0c0457829b4402aaab602f92503b0c86
#
_cell.length_a   1.000
_cell.length_b   1.000
_cell.length_c   1.000
_cell.angle_alpha   90.00
_cell.angle_beta   90.00
_cell.angle_gamma   90.00
#
_symmetry.space_group_name_H-M   'P 1'
#
loop_
_entity.id
_entity.type
_entity.pdbx_description
1 polymer ?
#
loop_
_entity_poly.entity_id
_entity_poly.type
_entity_poly.pdbx_seq_one_letter_code
_entity_poly.pdbx_strand_id
1 'polypeptide(L)'
;MFLRQFRTWISGLIKKFNDQQQLIYFVSFVVGLASALAAVVMKNLIHYTRILLTGNFSARHADYLYLAYPLIGIFLTVIFVKYVVREHLSHGISRVLFAISRKNSYISRKNNWASVIASTLTIGFGGSVGAEAPIVLTGASLGSNIGKHFNLNYKNITLMLGCGAAGAISGIFQAPIAGIVFTLEVLMLDLTMSSVVPLLISSVTAAVVTYFLMGKEVLFSFEVRSTFFIQNLPYYMILGVACGLAGLYFTKLSMLIEKAYKKISNRYVRLTAGGLILGLLIFFLPPLYGEGYNTIMLLLKGNTGAVATGTVFGPMISDFW
;
A
#
# COMPACT_ATOMS: atom_id res chain seq x y z
N MET A 1 21.05 -28.50 0.43
CA MET A 1 21.96 -28.38 -0.69
C MET A 1 21.80 -27.07 -1.46
N PHE A 2 20.60 -26.70 -1.87
CA PHE A 2 20.29 -25.48 -2.64
C PHE A 2 20.74 -24.17 -1.96
N LEU A 3 20.53 -24.00 -0.65
CA LEU A 3 20.93 -22.81 0.11
C LEU A 3 22.46 -22.61 0.22
N ARG A 4 23.24 -23.70 0.19
CA ARG A 4 24.70 -23.62 0.20
C ARG A 4 25.24 -23.20 -1.17
N GLN A 5 24.70 -23.76 -2.25
CA GLN A 5 25.05 -23.39 -3.63
C GLN A 5 24.70 -21.94 -3.94
N PHE A 6 23.52 -21.48 -3.49
CA PHE A 6 23.08 -20.10 -3.66
C PHE A 6 23.99 -19.11 -2.90
N ARG A 7 24.46 -19.49 -1.70
CA ARG A 7 25.40 -18.68 -0.90
C ARG A 7 26.80 -18.60 -1.53
N THR A 8 27.28 -19.66 -2.14
CA THR A 8 28.56 -19.65 -2.86
C THR A 8 28.47 -18.86 -4.16
N TRP A 9 27.35 -18.92 -4.87
CA TRP A 9 27.10 -18.13 -6.07
C TRP A 9 27.09 -16.63 -5.76
N ILE A 10 26.41 -16.22 -4.69
CA ILE A 10 26.41 -14.82 -4.23
C ILE A 10 27.79 -14.35 -3.78
N SER A 11 28.54 -15.18 -3.05
CA SER A 11 29.90 -14.81 -2.66
C SER A 11 30.82 -14.65 -3.88
N GLY A 12 30.60 -15.42 -4.94
CA GLY A 12 31.25 -15.26 -6.24
C GLY A 12 30.87 -13.97 -6.95
N LEU A 13 29.59 -13.61 -6.93
CA LEU A 13 29.10 -12.33 -7.46
C LEU A 13 29.69 -11.13 -6.72
N ILE A 14 29.68 -11.16 -5.38
CA ILE A 14 30.24 -10.07 -4.55
C ILE A 14 31.74 -9.86 -4.86
N LYS A 15 32.50 -10.92 -5.07
CA LYS A 15 33.93 -10.85 -5.46
C LYS A 15 34.13 -10.25 -6.86
N LYS A 16 33.15 -10.32 -7.75
CA LYS A 16 33.22 -9.80 -9.11
C LYS A 16 33.00 -8.28 -9.17
N PHE A 17 32.34 -7.70 -8.15
CA PHE A 17 32.16 -6.24 -8.04
C PHE A 17 33.41 -5.66 -7.35
N ASN A 18 34.24 -5.01 -8.14
CA ASN A 18 35.47 -4.35 -7.67
C ASN A 18 35.20 -3.04 -6.92
N ASP A 19 33.95 -2.51 -7.04
CA ASP A 19 33.50 -1.27 -6.45
C ASP A 19 32.21 -1.48 -5.64
N GLN A 20 32.22 -1.00 -4.40
CA GLN A 20 31.08 -1.06 -3.48
C GLN A 20 29.83 -0.36 -4.04
N GLN A 21 30.01 0.69 -4.85
CA GLN A 21 28.91 1.42 -5.48
C GLN A 21 28.19 0.57 -6.54
N GLN A 22 28.93 -0.16 -7.37
CA GLN A 22 28.36 -1.06 -8.36
C GLN A 22 27.52 -2.17 -7.71
N LEU A 23 27.97 -2.70 -6.58
CA LEU A 23 27.20 -3.67 -5.81
C LEU A 23 25.88 -3.08 -5.30
N ILE A 24 25.90 -1.83 -4.79
CA ILE A 24 24.69 -1.13 -4.32
C ILE A 24 23.70 -0.95 -5.47
N TYR A 25 24.13 -0.53 -6.64
CA TYR A 25 23.26 -0.36 -7.81
C TYR A 25 22.64 -1.69 -8.27
N PHE A 26 23.43 -2.74 -8.33
CA PHE A 26 22.93 -4.08 -8.65
C PHE A 26 21.90 -4.58 -7.63
N VAL A 27 22.18 -4.43 -6.34
CA VAL A 27 21.26 -4.84 -5.27
C VAL A 27 19.99 -4.00 -5.31
N SER A 28 20.06 -2.69 -5.63
CA SER A 28 18.88 -1.82 -5.80
C SER A 28 17.99 -2.28 -6.95
N PHE A 29 18.58 -2.72 -8.06
CA PHE A 29 17.86 -3.32 -9.17
C PHE A 29 17.11 -4.59 -8.74
N VAL A 30 17.80 -5.51 -8.03
CA VAL A 30 17.19 -6.75 -7.51
C VAL A 30 16.06 -6.45 -6.52
N VAL A 31 16.25 -5.46 -5.64
CA VAL A 31 15.23 -5.00 -4.70
C VAL A 31 14.02 -4.42 -5.43
N GLY A 32 14.24 -3.60 -6.46
CA GLY A 32 13.18 -3.04 -7.30
C GLY A 32 12.35 -4.13 -7.97
N LEU A 33 13.02 -5.13 -8.55
CA LEU A 33 12.37 -6.28 -9.19
C LEU A 33 11.55 -7.10 -8.17
N ALA A 34 12.11 -7.39 -6.99
CA ALA A 34 11.39 -8.13 -5.94
C ALA A 34 10.17 -7.34 -5.42
N SER A 35 10.30 -6.02 -5.26
CA SER A 35 9.21 -5.14 -4.84
C SER A 35 8.11 -5.03 -5.90
N ALA A 36 8.48 -4.99 -7.18
CA ALA A 36 7.54 -5.02 -8.29
C ALA A 36 6.69 -6.30 -8.29
N LEU A 37 7.36 -7.45 -8.16
CA LEU A 37 6.66 -8.75 -8.09
C LEU A 37 5.71 -8.81 -6.90
N ALA A 38 6.12 -8.31 -5.73
CA ALA A 38 5.25 -8.25 -4.57
C ALA A 38 4.03 -7.34 -4.81
N ALA A 39 4.21 -6.19 -5.48
CA ALA A 39 3.13 -5.27 -5.84
C ALA A 39 2.14 -5.92 -6.81
N VAL A 40 2.63 -6.58 -7.86
CA VAL A 40 1.81 -7.31 -8.84
C VAL A 40 1.02 -8.43 -8.17
N VAL A 41 1.68 -9.24 -7.33
CA VAL A 41 1.02 -10.33 -6.60
C VAL A 41 -0.07 -9.79 -5.69
N MET A 42 0.20 -8.73 -4.92
CA MET A 42 -0.79 -8.14 -4.03
C MET A 42 -2.00 -7.60 -4.79
N LYS A 43 -1.77 -6.84 -5.86
CA LYS A 43 -2.84 -6.23 -6.67
C LYS A 43 -3.71 -7.32 -7.32
N ASN A 44 -3.09 -8.33 -7.91
CA ASN A 44 -3.81 -9.47 -8.49
C ASN A 44 -4.61 -10.25 -7.46
N LEU A 45 -4.02 -10.53 -6.28
CA LEU A 45 -4.74 -11.24 -5.21
C LEU A 45 -5.96 -10.46 -4.73
N ILE A 46 -5.85 -9.14 -4.54
CA ILE A 46 -6.99 -8.28 -4.17
C ILE A 46 -8.04 -8.32 -5.27
N HIS A 47 -7.64 -8.18 -6.53
CA HIS A 47 -8.53 -8.18 -7.69
C HIS A 47 -9.29 -9.51 -7.83
N TYR A 48 -8.57 -10.65 -7.81
CA TYR A 48 -9.19 -11.97 -7.89
C TYR A 48 -10.10 -12.27 -6.70
N THR A 49 -9.71 -11.91 -5.48
CA THR A 49 -10.55 -12.05 -4.30
C THR A 49 -11.84 -11.25 -4.46
N ARG A 50 -11.74 -10.01 -4.96
CA ARG A 50 -12.91 -9.18 -5.23
C ARG A 50 -13.82 -9.79 -6.28
N ILE A 51 -13.29 -10.23 -7.42
CA ILE A 51 -14.09 -10.87 -8.48
C ILE A 51 -14.80 -12.12 -7.97
N LEU A 52 -14.10 -12.96 -7.20
CA LEU A 52 -14.66 -14.17 -6.63
C LEU A 52 -15.84 -13.89 -5.70
N LEU A 53 -15.78 -12.80 -4.95
CA LEU A 53 -16.83 -12.41 -4.02
C LEU A 53 -17.96 -11.64 -4.68
N THR A 54 -17.69 -10.84 -5.73
CA THR A 54 -18.69 -9.96 -6.37
C THR A 54 -19.13 -10.45 -7.75
N GLY A 55 -18.35 -11.31 -8.44
CA GLY A 55 -18.56 -11.66 -9.84
C GLY A 55 -19.66 -12.67 -10.13
N ASN A 56 -20.11 -13.44 -9.14
CA ASN A 56 -21.07 -14.55 -9.34
C ASN A 56 -22.47 -14.29 -8.79
N PHE A 57 -22.78 -13.09 -8.32
CA PHE A 57 -24.07 -12.78 -7.70
C PHE A 57 -24.91 -11.83 -8.56
N SER A 58 -26.15 -12.26 -8.84
CA SER A 58 -27.15 -11.41 -9.46
C SER A 58 -27.47 -10.23 -8.54
N ALA A 59 -27.65 -9.05 -9.11
CA ALA A 59 -27.76 -7.74 -8.44
C ALA A 59 -28.74 -7.64 -7.25
N ARG A 60 -29.74 -8.55 -7.15
CA ARG A 60 -30.76 -8.54 -6.09
C ARG A 60 -30.34 -9.18 -4.76
N HIS A 61 -29.37 -10.10 -4.75
CA HIS A 61 -28.91 -10.78 -3.52
C HIS A 61 -27.54 -10.29 -3.04
N ALA A 62 -26.86 -9.47 -3.85
CA ALA A 62 -25.52 -8.95 -3.54
C ALA A 62 -25.51 -7.98 -2.36
N ASP A 63 -26.60 -7.22 -2.17
CA ASP A 63 -26.63 -6.10 -1.21
C ASP A 63 -26.46 -6.56 0.24
N TYR A 64 -27.10 -7.65 0.65
CA TYR A 64 -26.98 -8.17 2.03
C TYR A 64 -25.64 -8.82 2.33
N LEU A 65 -24.95 -9.37 1.32
CA LEU A 65 -23.63 -9.97 1.49
C LEU A 65 -22.55 -8.92 1.76
N TYR A 66 -22.72 -7.68 1.27
CA TYR A 66 -21.82 -6.57 1.61
C TYR A 66 -21.77 -6.26 3.11
N LEU A 67 -22.81 -6.61 3.85
CA LEU A 67 -22.85 -6.50 5.30
C LEU A 67 -21.91 -7.51 5.98
N ALA A 68 -21.84 -8.74 5.43
CA ALA A 68 -21.11 -9.85 6.03
C ALA A 68 -19.63 -9.90 5.61
N TYR A 69 -19.31 -9.53 4.36
CA TYR A 69 -17.95 -9.66 3.81
C TYR A 69 -16.87 -8.95 4.65
N PRO A 70 -17.01 -7.70 5.09
CA PRO A 70 -15.98 -7.07 5.90
C PRO A 70 -15.73 -7.77 7.23
N LEU A 71 -16.80 -8.27 7.85
CA LEU A 71 -16.70 -9.05 9.10
C LEU A 71 -15.92 -10.33 8.89
N ILE A 72 -16.23 -11.08 7.80
CA ILE A 72 -15.55 -12.32 7.44
C ILE A 72 -14.07 -12.03 7.14
N GLY A 73 -13.78 -11.02 6.34
CA GLY A 73 -12.42 -10.62 5.98
C GLY A 73 -11.55 -10.27 7.20
N ILE A 74 -12.08 -9.46 8.12
CA ILE A 74 -11.40 -9.11 9.37
C ILE A 74 -11.17 -10.36 10.23
N PHE A 75 -12.16 -11.26 10.33
CA PHE A 75 -12.05 -12.48 11.11
C PHE A 75 -11.00 -13.43 10.53
N LEU A 76 -10.99 -13.65 9.22
CA LEU A 76 -9.98 -14.45 8.52
C LEU A 76 -8.58 -13.87 8.70
N THR A 77 -8.44 -12.54 8.58
CA THR A 77 -7.17 -11.85 8.81
C THR A 77 -6.67 -12.05 10.23
N VAL A 78 -7.55 -11.97 11.23
CA VAL A 78 -7.16 -12.19 12.64
C VAL A 78 -6.74 -13.64 12.89
N ILE A 79 -7.45 -14.62 12.32
CA ILE A 79 -7.06 -16.03 12.38
C ILE A 79 -5.69 -16.23 11.73
N PHE A 80 -5.50 -15.71 10.52
CA PHE A 80 -4.24 -15.80 9.80
C PHE A 80 -3.08 -15.22 10.61
N VAL A 81 -3.23 -13.99 11.14
CA VAL A 81 -2.19 -13.34 11.95
C VAL A 81 -1.91 -14.12 13.24
N LYS A 82 -2.96 -14.59 13.92
CA LYS A 82 -2.81 -15.30 15.20
C LYS A 82 -2.13 -16.67 15.06
N TYR A 83 -2.50 -17.46 14.07
CA TYR A 83 -2.05 -18.85 13.95
C TYR A 83 -0.87 -19.03 13.01
N VAL A 84 -0.78 -18.25 11.92
CA VAL A 84 0.25 -18.41 10.90
C VAL A 84 1.41 -17.44 11.12
N VAL A 85 1.15 -16.15 11.24
CA VAL A 85 2.19 -15.13 11.39
C VAL A 85 2.80 -15.15 12.78
N ARG A 86 1.96 -15.25 13.81
CA ARG A 86 2.34 -15.27 15.24
C ARG A 86 3.19 -14.05 15.66
N GLU A 87 3.04 -12.94 14.96
CA GLU A 87 3.65 -11.65 15.28
C GLU A 87 2.56 -10.57 15.24
N HIS A 88 2.70 -9.51 16.06
CA HIS A 88 1.81 -8.36 15.95
C HIS A 88 2.10 -7.61 14.65
N LEU A 89 1.14 -7.63 13.74
CA LEU A 89 1.14 -6.73 12.59
C LEU A 89 0.66 -5.36 13.11
N SER A 90 1.59 -4.44 13.31
CA SER A 90 1.30 -3.03 13.61
C SER A 90 1.19 -2.22 12.31
N HIS A 91 0.87 -0.93 12.42
CA HIS A 91 0.83 -0.01 11.28
C HIS A 91 2.10 -0.13 10.43
N GLY A 92 1.96 -0.43 9.13
CA GLY A 92 3.06 -0.80 8.24
C GLY A 92 4.21 0.19 8.24
N ILE A 93 3.92 1.49 8.04
CA ILE A 93 4.92 2.57 7.99
C ILE A 93 5.60 2.78 9.34
N SER A 94 4.83 2.80 10.44
CA SER A 94 5.39 2.96 11.80
C SER A 94 6.36 1.83 12.15
N ARG A 95 6.12 0.62 11.64
CA ARG A 95 7.01 -0.53 11.83
C ARG A 95 8.31 -0.37 11.06
N VAL A 96 8.25 0.21 9.86
CA VAL A 96 9.44 0.53 9.06
C VAL A 96 10.29 1.58 9.77
N LEU A 97 9.70 2.68 10.23
CA LEU A 97 10.38 3.72 11.00
C LEU A 97 10.99 3.17 12.29
N PHE A 98 10.27 2.31 13.01
CA PHE A 98 10.79 1.64 14.19
C PHE A 98 12.00 0.73 13.87
N ALA A 99 11.97 0.04 12.73
CA ALA A 99 13.09 -0.80 12.30
C ALA A 99 14.34 0.04 11.98
N ILE A 100 14.16 1.19 11.33
CA ILE A 100 15.26 2.14 11.04
C ILE A 100 15.85 2.67 12.36
N SER A 101 15.00 3.15 13.28
CA SER A 101 15.46 3.85 14.49
C SER A 101 15.97 2.92 15.60
N ARG A 102 15.46 1.70 15.71
CA ARG A 102 15.70 0.82 16.87
C ARG A 102 16.23 -0.57 16.56
N LYS A 103 16.18 -1.02 15.30
CA LYS A 103 16.53 -2.40 14.91
C LYS A 103 17.55 -2.49 13.79
N ASN A 104 18.42 -1.49 13.66
CA ASN A 104 19.43 -1.47 12.61
C ASN A 104 18.85 -1.78 11.21
N SER A 105 17.68 -1.22 10.91
CA SER A 105 16.95 -1.42 9.66
C SER A 105 16.59 -2.89 9.35
N TYR A 106 16.56 -3.76 10.37
CA TYR A 106 16.19 -5.15 10.20
C TYR A 106 14.68 -5.37 10.38
N ILE A 107 14.05 -5.92 9.34
CA ILE A 107 12.65 -6.34 9.35
C ILE A 107 12.58 -7.86 9.22
N SER A 108 11.72 -8.50 10.03
CA SER A 108 11.52 -9.96 10.02
C SER A 108 11.10 -10.46 8.62
N ARG A 109 11.69 -11.56 8.15
CA ARG A 109 11.39 -12.20 6.86
C ARG A 109 9.91 -12.54 6.67
N LYS A 110 9.17 -12.76 7.77
CA LYS A 110 7.73 -13.01 7.71
C LYS A 110 6.96 -11.86 7.06
N ASN A 111 7.43 -10.61 7.21
CA ASN A 111 6.79 -9.44 6.62
C ASN A 111 6.92 -9.35 5.09
N ASN A 112 7.79 -10.17 4.48
CA ASN A 112 7.92 -10.24 3.01
C ASN A 112 6.61 -10.72 2.33
N TRP A 113 5.80 -11.48 3.04
CA TRP A 113 4.56 -12.06 2.51
C TRP A 113 3.33 -11.90 3.43
N ALA A 114 3.54 -11.84 4.75
CA ALA A 114 2.45 -11.80 5.72
C ALA A 114 1.57 -10.56 5.55
N SER A 115 2.19 -9.41 5.25
CA SER A 115 1.48 -8.16 5.04
C SER A 115 0.62 -8.20 3.78
N VAL A 116 1.14 -8.79 2.69
CA VAL A 116 0.41 -8.99 1.43
C VAL A 116 -0.84 -9.84 1.64
N ILE A 117 -0.71 -11.01 2.28
CA ILE A 117 -1.84 -11.93 2.50
C ILE A 117 -2.87 -11.30 3.46
N ALA A 118 -2.42 -10.72 4.57
CA ALA A 118 -3.32 -10.09 5.53
C ALA A 118 -4.14 -8.96 4.88
N SER A 119 -3.50 -8.13 4.05
CA SER A 119 -4.16 -7.03 3.37
C SER A 119 -5.08 -7.51 2.26
N THR A 120 -4.69 -8.54 1.51
CA THR A 120 -5.55 -9.17 0.51
C THR A 120 -6.85 -9.68 1.14
N LEU A 121 -6.76 -10.36 2.29
CA LEU A 121 -7.95 -10.82 3.03
C LEU A 121 -8.81 -9.66 3.51
N THR A 122 -8.21 -8.59 4.02
CA THR A 122 -8.97 -7.45 4.52
C THR A 122 -9.60 -6.65 3.38
N ILE A 123 -8.82 -6.24 2.38
CA ILE A 123 -9.25 -5.37 1.28
C ILE A 123 -10.15 -6.13 0.30
N GLY A 124 -9.77 -7.35 -0.05
CA GLY A 124 -10.53 -8.20 -0.98
C GLY A 124 -11.93 -8.52 -0.48
N PHE A 125 -12.11 -8.64 0.83
CA PHE A 125 -13.41 -8.80 1.48
C PHE A 125 -14.11 -7.45 1.80
N GLY A 126 -13.64 -6.35 1.22
CA GLY A 126 -14.30 -5.06 1.32
C GLY A 126 -13.86 -4.16 2.46
N GLY A 127 -12.78 -4.50 3.16
CA GLY A 127 -12.19 -3.59 4.14
C GLY A 127 -11.84 -2.26 3.48
N SER A 128 -12.39 -1.14 3.99
CA SER A 128 -12.18 0.21 3.46
C SER A 128 -10.82 0.74 3.89
N VAL A 129 -9.76 0.31 3.22
CA VAL A 129 -8.37 0.67 3.54
C VAL A 129 -7.49 0.56 2.29
N GLY A 130 -6.46 1.42 2.21
CA GLY A 130 -5.50 1.40 1.11
C GLY A 130 -4.45 0.30 1.22
N ALA A 131 -3.90 -0.10 0.08
CA ALA A 131 -2.84 -1.11 -0.04
C ALA A 131 -1.43 -0.54 0.20
N GLU A 132 -1.28 0.79 0.33
CA GLU A 132 0.01 1.48 0.36
C GLU A 132 0.87 1.07 1.56
N ALA A 133 0.31 1.14 2.76
CA ALA A 133 1.05 0.83 3.98
C ALA A 133 1.52 -0.64 4.04
N PRO A 134 0.70 -1.63 3.68
CA PRO A 134 1.12 -3.03 3.57
C PRO A 134 2.22 -3.27 2.54
N ILE A 135 2.11 -2.66 1.36
CA ILE A 135 3.10 -2.90 0.31
C ILE A 135 4.42 -2.21 0.63
N VAL A 136 4.40 -1.02 1.24
CA VAL A 136 5.60 -0.33 1.74
C VAL A 136 6.33 -1.19 2.76
N LEU A 137 5.60 -1.79 3.71
CA LEU A 137 6.20 -2.70 4.69
C LEU A 137 6.81 -3.93 4.01
N THR A 138 6.13 -4.50 3.02
CA THR A 138 6.61 -5.66 2.26
C THR A 138 7.88 -5.30 1.47
N GLY A 139 7.86 -4.20 0.70
CA GLY A 139 9.01 -3.73 -0.06
C GLY A 139 10.20 -3.39 0.85
N ALA A 140 9.98 -2.64 1.92
CA ALA A 140 10.99 -2.33 2.92
C ALA A 140 11.58 -3.60 3.56
N SER A 141 10.74 -4.61 3.84
CA SER A 141 11.18 -5.90 4.37
C SER A 141 12.02 -6.66 3.34
N LEU A 142 11.63 -6.69 2.07
CA LEU A 142 12.40 -7.28 0.98
C LEU A 142 13.75 -6.60 0.84
N GLY A 143 13.79 -5.26 0.79
CA GLY A 143 15.02 -4.47 0.72
C GLY A 143 15.97 -4.76 1.89
N SER A 144 15.44 -4.74 3.12
CA SER A 144 16.19 -5.07 4.34
C SER A 144 16.79 -6.49 4.30
N ASN A 145 15.98 -7.48 3.90
CA ASN A 145 16.41 -8.88 3.87
C ASN A 145 17.40 -9.18 2.73
N ILE A 146 17.21 -8.58 1.55
CA ILE A 146 18.13 -8.68 0.42
C ILE A 146 19.45 -8.00 0.79
N GLY A 147 19.42 -6.76 1.32
CA GLY A 147 20.63 -6.07 1.76
C GLY A 147 21.44 -6.86 2.79
N LYS A 148 20.77 -7.48 3.76
CA LYS A 148 21.41 -8.38 4.72
C LYS A 148 22.01 -9.62 4.05
N HIS A 149 21.33 -10.16 3.04
CA HIS A 149 21.82 -11.34 2.34
C HIS A 149 23.11 -11.08 1.56
N PHE A 150 23.26 -9.86 1.03
CA PHE A 150 24.49 -9.38 0.39
C PHE A 150 25.56 -8.86 1.37
N ASN A 151 25.35 -9.05 2.71
CA ASN A 151 26.25 -8.62 3.77
C ASN A 151 26.58 -7.11 3.71
N LEU A 152 25.61 -6.28 3.33
CA LEU A 152 25.79 -4.85 3.31
C LEU A 152 25.90 -4.28 4.74
N ASN A 153 26.60 -3.15 4.88
CA ASN A 153 26.67 -2.43 6.15
C ASN A 153 25.33 -1.81 6.53
N TYR A 154 25.18 -1.37 7.76
CA TYR A 154 23.93 -0.78 8.29
C TYR A 154 23.36 0.35 7.41
N LYS A 155 24.21 1.31 6.98
CA LYS A 155 23.78 2.44 6.13
C LYS A 155 23.20 1.93 4.81
N ASN A 156 23.85 0.97 4.19
CA ASN A 156 23.41 0.40 2.91
C ASN A 156 22.17 -0.50 3.09
N ILE A 157 22.00 -1.18 4.24
CA ILE A 157 20.75 -1.90 4.54
C ILE A 157 19.59 -0.91 4.68
N THR A 158 19.80 0.23 5.34
CA THR A 158 18.80 1.30 5.45
C THR A 158 18.44 1.85 4.07
N LEU A 159 19.43 2.05 3.21
CA LEU A 159 19.21 2.46 1.83
C LEU A 159 18.42 1.41 1.03
N MET A 160 18.76 0.12 1.14
CA MET A 160 18.02 -0.97 0.48
C MET A 160 16.58 -1.10 0.98
N LEU A 161 16.36 -0.88 2.27
CA LEU A 161 15.02 -0.79 2.86
C LEU A 161 14.22 0.34 2.20
N GLY A 162 14.82 1.51 2.03
CA GLY A 162 14.23 2.63 1.29
C GLY A 162 13.97 2.28 -0.19
N CYS A 163 14.94 1.67 -0.87
CA CYS A 163 14.78 1.18 -2.25
C CYS A 163 13.59 0.22 -2.38
N GLY A 164 13.41 -0.67 -1.40
CA GLY A 164 12.27 -1.59 -1.38
C GLY A 164 10.94 -0.88 -1.20
N ALA A 165 10.87 0.12 -0.31
CA ALA A 165 9.67 0.94 -0.11
C ALA A 165 9.34 1.76 -1.36
N ALA A 166 10.34 2.45 -1.94
CA ALA A 166 10.20 3.23 -3.16
C ALA A 166 9.76 2.37 -4.35
N GLY A 167 10.39 1.20 -4.54
CA GLY A 167 10.01 0.25 -5.57
C GLY A 167 8.59 -0.29 -5.41
N ALA A 168 8.16 -0.55 -4.17
CA ALA A 168 6.81 -1.02 -3.89
C ALA A 168 5.73 0.01 -4.24
N ILE A 169 5.92 1.27 -3.86
CA ILE A 169 5.01 2.39 -4.22
C ILE A 169 5.05 2.61 -5.74
N SER A 170 6.26 2.65 -6.33
CA SER A 170 6.40 2.82 -7.78
C SER A 170 5.73 1.70 -8.57
N GLY A 171 5.76 0.47 -8.06
CA GLY A 171 5.11 -0.68 -8.66
C GLY A 171 3.59 -0.60 -8.60
N ILE A 172 2.99 -0.24 -7.47
CA ILE A 172 1.52 -0.13 -7.34
C ILE A 172 0.98 0.99 -8.21
N PHE A 173 1.62 2.18 -8.18
CA PHE A 173 1.12 3.38 -8.86
C PHE A 173 1.67 3.57 -10.28
N GLN A 174 2.64 2.77 -10.71
CA GLN A 174 3.41 2.96 -11.94
C GLN A 174 4.02 4.38 -12.04
N ALA A 175 4.42 4.92 -10.91
CA ALA A 175 4.90 6.29 -10.75
C ALA A 175 6.25 6.34 -10.01
N PRO A 176 7.39 6.25 -10.74
CA PRO A 176 8.73 6.16 -10.12
C PRO A 176 9.07 7.36 -9.23
N ILE A 177 8.76 8.56 -9.69
CA ILE A 177 9.06 9.80 -8.94
C ILE A 177 8.27 9.84 -7.64
N ALA A 178 6.98 9.49 -7.69
CA ALA A 178 6.13 9.45 -6.49
C ALA A 178 6.67 8.45 -5.45
N GLY A 179 7.16 7.29 -5.87
CA GLY A 179 7.78 6.32 -4.97
C GLY A 179 9.03 6.84 -4.28
N ILE A 180 9.89 7.58 -4.99
CA ILE A 180 11.09 8.19 -4.43
C ILE A 180 10.71 9.28 -3.42
N VAL A 181 9.85 10.22 -3.82
CA VAL A 181 9.42 11.35 -2.96
C VAL A 181 8.74 10.82 -1.69
N PHE A 182 7.83 9.86 -1.83
CA PHE A 182 7.18 9.20 -0.68
C PHE A 182 8.21 8.61 0.29
N THR A 183 9.21 7.91 -0.23
CA THR A 183 10.21 7.24 0.60
C THR A 183 11.10 8.24 1.34
N LEU A 184 11.52 9.30 0.67
CA LEU A 184 12.34 10.36 1.27
C LEU A 184 11.57 11.11 2.37
N GLU A 185 10.31 11.45 2.10
CA GLU A 185 9.47 12.19 3.04
C GLU A 185 9.04 11.33 4.23
N VAL A 186 8.49 10.14 3.96
CA VAL A 186 7.88 9.30 5.00
C VAL A 186 8.93 8.54 5.82
N LEU A 187 9.99 8.04 5.19
CA LEU A 187 11.05 7.32 5.90
C LEU A 187 12.19 8.21 6.38
N MET A 188 12.12 9.52 6.11
CA MET A 188 13.11 10.53 6.54
C MET A 188 14.55 10.11 6.18
N LEU A 189 14.75 9.57 4.97
CA LEU A 189 16.06 9.19 4.49
C LEU A 189 16.83 10.43 4.01
N ASP A 190 18.14 10.44 4.29
CA ASP A 190 19.00 11.54 3.88
C ASP A 190 19.08 11.66 2.35
N LEU A 191 18.81 12.87 1.85
CA LEU A 191 18.92 13.26 0.45
C LEU A 191 20.40 13.47 0.09
N THR A 192 21.12 12.40 -0.19
CA THR A 192 22.48 12.47 -0.75
C THR A 192 22.48 11.89 -2.16
N MET A 193 23.41 12.33 -3.02
CA MET A 193 23.55 11.78 -4.38
C MET A 193 23.79 10.27 -4.34
N SER A 194 24.44 9.77 -3.30
CA SER A 194 24.68 8.35 -3.10
C SER A 194 23.41 7.55 -2.77
N SER A 195 22.35 8.19 -2.27
CA SER A 195 21.06 7.54 -1.96
C SER A 195 20.03 7.70 -3.07
N VAL A 196 20.05 8.82 -3.80
CA VAL A 196 19.07 9.10 -4.85
C VAL A 196 19.18 8.13 -6.03
N VAL A 197 20.40 7.83 -6.48
CA VAL A 197 20.62 6.93 -7.64
C VAL A 197 20.11 5.52 -7.37
N PRO A 198 20.42 4.83 -6.24
CA PRO A 198 19.84 3.54 -5.89
C PRO A 198 18.32 3.55 -5.80
N LEU A 199 17.72 4.59 -5.20
CA LEU A 199 16.28 4.77 -5.10
C LEU A 199 15.65 4.86 -6.50
N LEU A 200 16.27 5.65 -7.40
CA LEU A 200 15.82 5.81 -8.77
C LEU A 200 15.87 4.47 -9.53
N ILE A 201 16.97 3.73 -9.43
CA ILE A 201 17.12 2.41 -10.07
C ILE A 201 16.01 1.47 -9.59
N SER A 202 15.78 1.38 -8.30
CA SER A 202 14.72 0.52 -7.75
C SER A 202 13.34 0.93 -8.20
N SER A 203 13.02 2.23 -8.13
CA SER A 203 11.70 2.78 -8.48
C SER A 203 11.37 2.62 -9.96
N VAL A 204 12.32 2.95 -10.85
CA VAL A 204 12.14 2.79 -12.29
C VAL A 204 12.02 1.31 -12.66
N THR A 205 12.89 0.47 -12.11
CA THR A 205 12.79 -0.99 -12.34
C THR A 205 11.44 -1.51 -11.95
N ALA A 206 10.93 -1.12 -10.77
CA ALA A 206 9.64 -1.59 -10.29
C ALA A 206 8.49 -1.11 -11.19
N ALA A 207 8.47 0.16 -11.58
CA ALA A 207 7.44 0.68 -12.46
C ALA A 207 7.45 0.02 -13.85
N VAL A 208 8.64 -0.20 -14.43
CA VAL A 208 8.79 -0.87 -15.73
C VAL A 208 8.32 -2.32 -15.65
N VAL A 209 8.73 -3.07 -14.64
CA VAL A 209 8.32 -4.47 -14.47
C VAL A 209 6.81 -4.60 -14.25
N THR A 210 6.21 -3.74 -13.44
CA THR A 210 4.75 -3.76 -13.25
C THR A 210 4.01 -3.34 -14.51
N TYR A 211 4.52 -2.39 -15.28
CA TYR A 211 3.96 -2.01 -16.57
C TYR A 211 3.94 -3.21 -17.56
N PHE A 212 5.03 -3.98 -17.64
CA PHE A 212 5.08 -5.17 -18.51
C PHE A 212 4.15 -6.30 -18.03
N LEU A 213 3.99 -6.48 -16.71
CA LEU A 213 3.18 -7.59 -16.18
C LEU A 213 1.69 -7.27 -16.08
N MET A 214 1.31 -6.02 -15.89
CA MET A 214 -0.08 -5.59 -15.68
C MET A 214 -0.62 -4.69 -16.78
N GLY A 215 0.22 -4.28 -17.72
CA GLY A 215 -0.15 -3.36 -18.77
C GLY A 215 -0.25 -1.90 -18.29
N LYS A 216 -0.82 -1.04 -19.14
CA LYS A 216 -0.94 0.41 -18.92
C LYS A 216 -2.13 0.74 -18.01
N GLU A 217 -2.09 0.27 -16.77
CA GLU A 217 -3.07 0.64 -15.76
C GLU A 217 -2.57 1.82 -14.92
N VAL A 218 -2.63 3.01 -15.49
CA VAL A 218 -2.44 4.24 -14.70
C VAL A 218 -3.65 4.39 -13.79
N LEU A 219 -3.45 4.31 -12.46
CA LEU A 219 -4.52 4.40 -11.46
C LEU A 219 -5.31 5.71 -11.56
N PHE A 220 -4.66 6.79 -11.97
CA PHE A 220 -5.30 8.11 -12.13
C PHE A 220 -5.06 8.62 -13.55
N SER A 221 -5.99 8.33 -14.46
CA SER A 221 -6.00 8.95 -15.80
C SER A 221 -6.93 10.16 -15.78
N PHE A 222 -6.38 11.33 -15.91
CA PHE A 222 -7.13 12.58 -16.07
C PHE A 222 -6.56 13.37 -17.25
N GLU A 223 -7.44 14.09 -17.94
CA GLU A 223 -7.05 15.01 -19.01
C GLU A 223 -6.79 16.39 -18.39
N VAL A 224 -5.58 16.90 -18.60
CA VAL A 224 -5.29 18.30 -18.24
C VAL A 224 -5.97 19.19 -19.27
N ARG A 225 -7.15 19.72 -18.91
CA ARG A 225 -7.98 20.57 -19.80
C ARG A 225 -7.53 22.01 -19.86
N SER A 226 -6.73 22.47 -18.91
CA SER A 226 -6.23 23.84 -18.87
C SER A 226 -4.78 23.88 -18.41
N THR A 227 -3.99 24.79 -19.04
CA THR A 227 -2.65 25.12 -18.58
C THR A 227 -2.70 25.88 -17.26
N PHE A 228 -1.58 25.87 -16.53
CA PHE A 228 -1.46 26.64 -15.30
C PHE A 228 -1.58 28.15 -15.58
N PHE A 229 -2.57 28.80 -14.97
CA PHE A 229 -2.73 30.25 -14.99
C PHE A 229 -2.42 30.82 -13.61
N ILE A 230 -1.56 31.84 -13.57
CA ILE A 230 -1.14 32.49 -12.31
C ILE A 230 -2.34 33.12 -11.58
N GLN A 231 -3.38 33.48 -12.30
CA GLN A 231 -4.66 34.01 -11.76
C GLN A 231 -5.37 32.99 -10.88
N ASN A 232 -5.12 31.69 -11.04
CA ASN A 232 -5.71 30.61 -10.24
C ASN A 232 -4.92 30.35 -8.93
N LEU A 233 -3.81 31.04 -8.69
CA LEU A 233 -3.00 30.84 -7.49
C LEU A 233 -3.77 30.98 -6.17
N PRO A 234 -4.67 31.98 -5.97
CA PRO A 234 -5.47 32.08 -4.76
C PRO A 234 -6.35 30.85 -4.51
N TYR A 235 -6.92 30.26 -5.55
CA TYR A 235 -7.73 29.04 -5.44
C TYR A 235 -6.90 27.83 -5.02
N TYR A 236 -5.66 27.69 -5.52
CA TYR A 236 -4.75 26.64 -5.07
C TYR A 236 -4.33 26.82 -3.60
N MET A 237 -4.16 28.05 -3.14
CA MET A 237 -3.87 28.33 -1.73
C MET A 237 -5.05 27.95 -0.84
N ILE A 238 -6.29 28.30 -1.22
CA ILE A 238 -7.51 27.93 -0.50
C ILE A 238 -7.67 26.40 -0.48
N LEU A 239 -7.42 25.73 -1.62
CA LEU A 239 -7.45 24.27 -1.71
C LEU A 239 -6.43 23.64 -0.76
N GLY A 240 -5.20 24.16 -0.70
CA GLY A 240 -4.16 23.69 0.22
C GLY A 240 -4.58 23.79 1.68
N VAL A 241 -5.16 24.92 2.09
CA VAL A 241 -5.69 25.12 3.45
C VAL A 241 -6.84 24.14 3.73
N ALA A 242 -7.77 23.96 2.78
CA ALA A 242 -8.88 23.03 2.92
C ALA A 242 -8.39 21.59 3.06
N CYS A 243 -7.42 21.16 2.25
CA CYS A 243 -6.78 19.85 2.37
C CYS A 243 -6.08 19.66 3.72
N GLY A 244 -5.38 20.71 4.22
CA GLY A 244 -4.74 20.68 5.54
C GLY A 244 -5.74 20.50 6.68
N LEU A 245 -6.87 21.22 6.64
CA LEU A 245 -7.95 21.09 7.62
C LEU A 245 -8.62 19.70 7.55
N ALA A 246 -8.86 19.19 6.34
CA ALA A 246 -9.42 17.85 6.14
C ALA A 246 -8.46 16.76 6.68
N GLY A 247 -7.15 16.88 6.44
CA GLY A 247 -6.14 15.98 6.98
C GLY A 247 -6.07 16.01 8.50
N LEU A 248 -6.14 17.19 9.11
CA LEU A 248 -6.18 17.35 10.56
C LEU A 248 -7.46 16.73 11.16
N TYR A 249 -8.62 16.95 10.53
CA TYR A 249 -9.87 16.34 10.93
C TYR A 249 -9.79 14.81 10.87
N PHE A 250 -9.31 14.25 9.74
CA PHE A 250 -9.15 12.82 9.55
C PHE A 250 -8.24 12.19 10.59
N THR A 251 -7.10 12.82 10.87
CA THR A 251 -6.14 12.33 11.86
C THR A 251 -6.74 12.33 13.28
N LYS A 252 -7.39 13.44 13.68
CA LYS A 252 -8.02 13.54 14.99
C LYS A 252 -9.15 12.52 15.16
N LEU A 253 -9.98 12.36 14.13
CA LEU A 253 -11.10 11.41 14.14
C LEU A 253 -10.60 9.97 14.23
N SER A 254 -9.59 9.60 13.44
CA SER A 254 -8.97 8.27 13.46
C SER A 254 -8.39 7.95 14.83
N MET A 255 -7.67 8.88 15.44
CA MET A 255 -7.12 8.71 16.80
C MET A 255 -8.21 8.59 17.86
N LEU A 256 -9.33 9.32 17.72
CA LEU A 256 -10.46 9.24 18.64
C LEU A 256 -11.15 7.89 18.54
N ILE A 257 -11.39 7.40 17.33
CA ILE A 257 -11.97 6.08 17.08
C ILE A 257 -11.05 5.00 17.65
N GLU A 258 -9.74 5.07 17.37
CA GLU A 258 -8.76 4.10 17.90
C GLU A 258 -8.78 4.08 19.44
N LYS A 259 -8.82 5.25 20.09
CA LYS A 259 -8.93 5.34 21.58
C LYS A 259 -10.24 4.73 22.09
N ALA A 260 -11.37 4.98 21.40
CA ALA A 260 -12.67 4.42 21.77
C ALA A 260 -12.65 2.88 21.68
N TYR A 261 -12.11 2.34 20.57
CA TYR A 261 -11.99 0.89 20.38
C TYR A 261 -11.04 0.22 21.38
N LYS A 262 -9.97 0.88 21.80
CA LYS A 262 -9.03 0.37 22.82
C LYS A 262 -9.70 0.20 24.20
N LYS A 263 -10.78 0.94 24.50
CA LYS A 263 -11.55 0.77 25.75
C LYS A 263 -12.32 -0.56 25.81
N ILE A 264 -12.61 -1.17 24.66
CA ILE A 264 -13.29 -2.46 24.59
C ILE A 264 -12.27 -3.56 24.90
N SER A 265 -12.34 -4.12 26.11
CA SER A 265 -11.39 -5.13 26.62
C SER A 265 -11.48 -6.44 25.84
N ASN A 266 -12.70 -6.88 25.48
CA ASN A 266 -12.91 -8.15 24.79
C ASN A 266 -12.58 -8.01 23.30
N ARG A 267 -11.53 -8.75 22.85
CA ARG A 267 -11.04 -8.73 21.47
C ARG A 267 -12.12 -9.15 20.45
N TYR A 268 -12.95 -10.12 20.81
CA TYR A 268 -14.00 -10.62 19.90
C TYR A 268 -15.12 -9.58 19.75
N VAL A 269 -15.55 -8.96 20.85
CA VAL A 269 -16.55 -7.88 20.81
C VAL A 269 -16.04 -6.70 19.98
N ARG A 270 -14.77 -6.33 20.15
CA ARG A 270 -14.14 -5.27 19.35
C ARG A 270 -14.13 -5.59 17.86
N LEU A 271 -13.82 -6.84 17.51
CA LEU A 271 -13.81 -7.35 16.15
C LEU A 271 -15.19 -7.32 15.49
N THR A 272 -16.19 -7.91 16.17
CA THR A 272 -17.56 -7.99 15.64
C THR A 272 -18.19 -6.61 15.54
N ALA A 273 -18.03 -5.76 16.53
CA ALA A 273 -18.54 -4.38 16.48
C ALA A 273 -17.93 -3.59 15.31
N GLY A 274 -16.60 -3.67 15.13
CA GLY A 274 -15.92 -3.00 14.01
C GLY A 274 -16.36 -3.51 12.66
N GLY A 275 -16.45 -4.84 12.50
CA GLY A 275 -16.89 -5.47 11.25
C GLY A 275 -18.34 -5.16 10.90
N LEU A 276 -19.25 -5.15 11.89
CA LEU A 276 -20.65 -4.81 11.70
C LEU A 276 -20.83 -3.33 11.33
N ILE A 277 -20.15 -2.41 12.03
CA ILE A 277 -20.21 -0.99 11.71
C ILE A 277 -19.69 -0.73 10.30
N LEU A 278 -18.56 -1.33 9.94
CA LEU A 278 -17.99 -1.20 8.59
C LEU A 278 -18.92 -1.81 7.53
N GLY A 279 -19.46 -2.99 7.78
CA GLY A 279 -20.42 -3.63 6.88
C GLY A 279 -21.67 -2.78 6.65
N LEU A 280 -22.20 -2.19 7.72
CA LEU A 280 -23.35 -1.28 7.65
C LEU A 280 -23.02 0.00 6.86
N LEU A 281 -21.85 0.59 7.06
CA LEU A 281 -21.39 1.74 6.30
C LEU A 281 -21.24 1.41 4.82
N ILE A 282 -20.66 0.26 4.46
CA ILE A 282 -20.52 -0.17 3.07
C ILE A 282 -21.88 -0.50 2.45
N PHE A 283 -22.81 -1.05 3.23
CA PHE A 283 -24.17 -1.32 2.76
C PHE A 283 -24.89 -0.02 2.35
N PHE A 284 -24.79 1.04 3.15
CA PHE A 284 -25.37 2.34 2.81
C PHE A 284 -24.53 3.12 1.79
N LEU A 285 -23.21 2.94 1.79
CA LEU A 285 -22.25 3.66 0.97
C LEU A 285 -21.33 2.67 0.24
N PRO A 286 -21.79 1.95 -0.79
CA PRO A 286 -20.99 0.99 -1.56
C PRO A 286 -19.64 1.52 -2.08
N PRO A 287 -19.47 2.82 -2.40
CA PRO A 287 -18.16 3.38 -2.76
C PRO A 287 -17.06 3.23 -1.72
N LEU A 288 -17.40 2.94 -0.46
CA LEU A 288 -16.43 2.64 0.61
C LEU A 288 -15.83 1.22 0.53
N TYR A 289 -16.30 0.37 -0.38
CA TYR A 289 -15.82 -1.00 -0.53
C TYR A 289 -14.39 -1.03 -1.08
N GLY A 290 -13.45 -1.58 -0.32
CA GLY A 290 -12.05 -1.75 -0.72
C GLY A 290 -11.23 -0.47 -0.69
N GLU A 291 -10.41 -0.25 -1.72
CA GLU A 291 -9.43 0.85 -1.78
C GLU A 291 -10.01 2.21 -2.17
N GLY A 292 -11.19 2.25 -2.79
CA GLY A 292 -11.86 3.49 -3.21
C GLY A 292 -11.30 4.13 -4.50
N TYR A 293 -10.27 3.60 -5.13
CA TYR A 293 -9.67 4.20 -6.33
C TYR A 293 -10.63 4.35 -7.50
N ASN A 294 -11.55 3.38 -7.70
CA ASN A 294 -12.55 3.45 -8.77
C ASN A 294 -13.47 4.66 -8.59
N THR A 295 -13.88 4.93 -7.35
CA THR A 295 -14.71 6.09 -7.00
C THR A 295 -13.98 7.41 -7.26
N ILE A 296 -12.70 7.48 -6.85
CA ILE A 296 -11.85 8.66 -7.10
C ILE A 296 -11.70 8.88 -8.61
N MET A 297 -11.48 7.81 -9.41
CA MET A 297 -11.35 7.92 -10.86
C MET A 297 -12.65 8.41 -11.53
N LEU A 298 -13.81 7.96 -11.08
CA LEU A 298 -15.11 8.42 -11.58
C LEU A 298 -15.30 9.92 -11.29
N LEU A 299 -14.94 10.35 -10.09
CA LEU A 299 -15.00 11.78 -9.71
C LEU A 299 -14.05 12.65 -10.54
N LEU A 300 -12.80 12.19 -10.76
CA LEU A 300 -11.83 12.90 -11.61
C LEU A 300 -12.28 13.01 -13.07
N LYS A 301 -13.05 12.04 -13.57
CA LYS A 301 -13.65 12.09 -14.90
C LYS A 301 -14.91 12.96 -14.97
N GLY A 302 -15.35 13.54 -13.87
CA GLY A 302 -16.56 14.35 -13.77
C GLY A 302 -17.87 13.55 -13.77
N ASN A 303 -17.80 12.24 -13.56
CA ASN A 303 -18.94 11.33 -13.60
C ASN A 303 -19.58 11.18 -12.20
N THR A 304 -20.02 12.33 -11.65
CA THR A 304 -20.57 12.41 -10.28
C THR A 304 -21.88 11.62 -10.15
N GLY A 305 -22.69 11.56 -11.21
CA GLY A 305 -23.93 10.77 -11.25
C GLY A 305 -23.70 9.26 -11.01
N ALA A 306 -22.63 8.68 -11.56
CA ALA A 306 -22.33 7.27 -11.37
C ALA A 306 -21.91 6.93 -9.91
N VAL A 307 -21.35 7.90 -9.18
CA VAL A 307 -21.00 7.74 -7.75
C VAL A 307 -22.27 7.89 -6.90
N ALA A 308 -23.13 8.84 -7.24
CA ALA A 308 -24.39 9.08 -6.53
C ALA A 308 -25.36 7.89 -6.68
N THR A 309 -25.54 7.36 -7.88
CA THR A 309 -26.43 6.20 -8.13
C THR A 309 -25.96 4.90 -7.45
N GLY A 310 -24.66 4.79 -7.13
CA GLY A 310 -24.11 3.67 -6.36
C GLY A 310 -24.40 3.70 -4.86
N THR A 311 -25.04 4.76 -4.34
CA THR A 311 -25.40 4.86 -2.91
C THR A 311 -26.89 4.65 -2.70
N VAL A 312 -27.28 4.15 -1.53
CA VAL A 312 -28.71 4.04 -1.15
C VAL A 312 -29.40 5.41 -1.17
N PHE A 313 -28.63 6.47 -0.97
CA PHE A 313 -29.10 7.86 -1.06
C PHE A 313 -28.95 8.45 -2.46
N GLY A 314 -28.51 7.65 -3.45
CA GLY A 314 -28.30 8.10 -4.83
C GLY A 314 -29.49 8.83 -5.46
N PRO A 315 -30.73 8.34 -5.34
CA PRO A 315 -31.92 9.06 -5.85
C PRO A 315 -32.15 10.40 -5.17
N MET A 316 -31.82 10.53 -3.89
CA MET A 316 -31.99 11.82 -3.17
C MET A 316 -30.87 12.82 -3.51
N ILE A 317 -29.69 12.35 -3.89
CA ILE A 317 -28.54 13.22 -4.21
C ILE A 317 -28.57 13.64 -5.67
N SER A 318 -29.12 12.80 -6.57
CA SER A 318 -29.29 13.16 -7.99
C SER A 318 -30.23 14.35 -8.23
N ASP A 319 -31.14 14.59 -7.32
CA ASP A 319 -32.09 15.74 -7.40
C ASP A 319 -31.48 17.06 -6.89
N PHE A 320 -30.27 17.03 -6.32
CA PHE A 320 -29.57 18.21 -5.80
C PHE A 320 -28.47 18.77 -6.71
N TRP A 321 -28.15 18.11 -7.81
CA TRP A 321 -27.13 18.49 -8.81
C TRP A 321 -27.73 18.45 -10.23
#